data_6c00aed61767b27213a4c466d4200b7e
#
_entry.id   6c00aed61767b27213a4c466d4200b7e
#
_cell.length_a   1.000
_cell.length_b   1.000
_cell.length_c   1.000
_cell.angle_alpha   90.00
_cell.angle_beta   90.00
_cell.angle_gamma   90.00
#
_symmetry.space_group_name_H-M   'P 1'
#
loop_
_entity.id
_entity.type
_entity.pdbx_description
1 polymer ?
#
loop_
_entity_poly.entity_id
_entity_poly.type
_entity_poly.pdbx_seq_one_letter_code
_entity_poly.pdbx_strand_id
1 'polypeptide(L)'
;MSSRSKSVLKTKQTARIVIIGAGVSGIAAATRLLEQGFKNVKLLEAENRIGGRINTVSFGDSVIDKGAQWCHGENGNVVYQRVRDLNLLDRTGDALKDPIYVRSNKEILPGEIANVLGAAAEAALPTGPDESNGSLGDHLTDNYWKGLARAPPVDQTIAKEMLETLKRSRCSFTASDHLFEVSRRAHLEIANCDGEFLLNWRDKGYRSFLKLLMNANANEPEDLGILNGHIQLSKRLSEINWAGAEELLLRCWDGEVLTADHVICTVSLGVLKEQHEKLFVPALPAAKVRAIKGLKLGTINKLFVEYSAQPLPKAYSGFNFLWLEEDLLELRGTERFWLEGVSGFHRVLHQPRLLQGWIIGEHARYMETLTEEEVVDGLQWLFHKFLPFDMPQPLHFVRSQWSSNPNFRGSISSRTNYTDELRTGPWDLETPLLDADGMPLVQFAGEASSKTHFSSVHGATETGWREADRLNDYYSRRNAA
;
A
#
# COMPACT_ATOMS: atom_id res chain seq x y z
N MET A 1 -52.73 -8.16 14.87
CA MET A 1 -51.65 -8.63 15.77
C MET A 1 -50.80 -9.57 14.99
N SER A 2 -49.74 -9.04 14.39
CA SER A 2 -48.73 -9.87 13.65
C SER A 2 -47.81 -10.53 14.68
N SER A 3 -47.81 -11.86 14.74
CA SER A 3 -46.89 -12.61 15.56
C SER A 3 -45.47 -12.38 15.02
N ARG A 4 -44.68 -11.52 15.69
CA ARG A 4 -43.25 -11.52 15.49
C ARG A 4 -42.73 -12.91 15.84
N SER A 5 -42.35 -13.67 14.85
CA SER A 5 -41.53 -14.88 15.01
C SER A 5 -40.36 -14.47 15.92
N LYS A 6 -40.21 -15.17 17.04
CA LYS A 6 -39.03 -15.00 17.91
C LYS A 6 -37.82 -15.43 17.09
N SER A 7 -37.08 -14.48 16.52
CA SER A 7 -35.81 -14.78 15.88
C SER A 7 -34.94 -15.51 16.91
N VAL A 8 -34.45 -16.68 16.54
CA VAL A 8 -33.55 -17.47 17.38
C VAL A 8 -32.33 -16.57 17.66
N LEU A 9 -32.07 -16.33 18.95
CA LEU A 9 -30.92 -15.51 19.37
C LEU A 9 -29.65 -16.15 18.84
N LYS A 10 -28.98 -15.44 17.91
CA LYS A 10 -27.73 -15.91 17.33
C LYS A 10 -26.61 -15.79 18.35
N THR A 11 -25.73 -16.79 18.35
CA THR A 11 -24.54 -16.88 19.21
C THR A 11 -23.29 -16.87 18.34
N LYS A 12 -22.09 -16.77 18.93
CA LYS A 12 -20.82 -16.91 18.20
C LYS A 12 -20.73 -18.21 17.38
N GLN A 13 -21.38 -19.27 17.86
CA GLN A 13 -21.40 -20.58 17.17
C GLN A 13 -22.34 -20.63 15.97
N THR A 14 -23.40 -19.81 15.96
CA THR A 14 -24.42 -19.83 14.92
C THR A 14 -24.38 -18.65 13.97
N ALA A 15 -23.72 -17.56 14.36
CA ALA A 15 -23.56 -16.35 13.53
C ALA A 15 -22.76 -16.66 12.26
N ARG A 16 -23.34 -16.31 11.11
CA ARG A 16 -22.70 -16.45 9.78
C ARG A 16 -21.99 -15.16 9.43
N ILE A 17 -20.66 -15.22 9.33
CA ILE A 17 -19.83 -14.06 9.03
C ILE A 17 -19.17 -14.30 7.66
N VAL A 18 -19.39 -13.38 6.73
CA VAL A 18 -18.70 -13.38 5.44
C VAL A 18 -17.72 -12.20 5.39
N ILE A 19 -16.47 -12.51 5.11
CA ILE A 19 -15.40 -11.54 4.93
C ILE A 19 -15.09 -11.45 3.44
N ILE A 20 -15.06 -10.23 2.88
CA ILE A 20 -14.81 -10.00 1.47
C ILE A 20 -13.39 -9.51 1.30
N GLY A 21 -12.54 -10.32 0.67
CA GLY A 21 -11.12 -10.11 0.45
C GLY A 21 -10.25 -10.92 1.41
N ALA A 22 -9.37 -11.77 0.85
CA ALA A 22 -8.33 -12.49 1.60
C ALA A 22 -6.96 -11.76 1.55
N GLY A 23 -6.98 -10.42 1.59
CA GLY A 23 -5.83 -9.61 1.93
C GLY A 23 -5.52 -9.71 3.42
N VAL A 24 -4.42 -9.09 3.88
CA VAL A 24 -3.99 -9.17 5.28
C VAL A 24 -5.08 -8.76 6.27
N SER A 25 -5.89 -7.76 5.95
CA SER A 25 -6.99 -7.30 6.81
C SER A 25 -8.07 -8.36 6.98
N GLY A 26 -8.49 -9.00 5.87
CA GLY A 26 -9.49 -10.09 5.91
C GLY A 26 -8.95 -11.34 6.62
N ILE A 27 -7.71 -11.72 6.37
CA ILE A 27 -7.03 -12.83 7.07
C ILE A 27 -6.95 -12.52 8.58
N ALA A 28 -6.53 -11.32 8.96
CA ALA A 28 -6.45 -10.91 10.36
C ALA A 28 -7.82 -10.94 11.05
N ALA A 29 -8.88 -10.49 10.38
CA ALA A 29 -10.24 -10.54 10.91
C ALA A 29 -10.72 -11.98 11.07
N ALA A 30 -10.52 -12.83 10.06
CA ALA A 30 -10.97 -14.22 10.08
C ALA A 30 -10.30 -15.04 11.18
N THR A 31 -8.97 -14.98 11.26
CA THR A 31 -8.19 -15.70 12.26
C THR A 31 -8.61 -15.30 13.66
N ARG A 32 -8.75 -14.01 13.92
CA ARG A 32 -9.16 -13.49 15.22
C ARG A 32 -10.57 -13.89 15.60
N LEU A 33 -11.52 -13.89 14.67
CA LEU A 33 -12.88 -14.39 14.89
C LEU A 33 -12.91 -15.88 15.27
N LEU A 34 -12.16 -16.71 14.55
CA LEU A 34 -12.05 -18.14 14.85
C LEU A 34 -11.43 -18.38 16.23
N GLU A 35 -10.38 -17.66 16.59
CA GLU A 35 -9.74 -17.67 17.92
C GLU A 35 -10.72 -17.23 19.03
N GLN A 36 -11.63 -16.28 18.74
CA GLN A 36 -12.66 -15.82 19.66
C GLN A 36 -13.90 -16.72 19.74
N GLY A 37 -13.89 -17.85 19.04
CA GLY A 37 -14.90 -18.90 19.14
C GLY A 37 -16.04 -18.83 18.14
N PHE A 38 -15.97 -17.95 17.13
CA PHE A 38 -16.91 -18.00 15.99
C PHE A 38 -16.63 -19.24 15.14
N LYS A 39 -17.70 -19.90 14.62
CA LYS A 39 -17.56 -21.15 13.86
C LYS A 39 -17.88 -21.01 12.38
N ASN A 40 -18.77 -20.09 12.02
CA ASN A 40 -19.25 -19.95 10.65
C ASN A 40 -18.63 -18.67 10.02
N VAL A 41 -17.33 -18.69 9.80
CA VAL A 41 -16.56 -17.63 9.15
C VAL A 41 -16.19 -18.10 7.75
N LYS A 42 -16.47 -17.30 6.74
CA LYS A 42 -16.13 -17.55 5.33
C LYS A 42 -15.42 -16.33 4.74
N LEU A 43 -14.30 -16.53 4.04
CA LEU A 43 -13.60 -15.51 3.25
C LEU A 43 -13.86 -15.75 1.77
N LEU A 44 -14.22 -14.69 1.05
CA LEU A 44 -14.36 -14.68 -0.41
C LEU A 44 -13.25 -13.83 -0.99
N GLU A 45 -12.44 -14.38 -1.89
CA GLU A 45 -11.35 -13.70 -2.56
C GLU A 45 -11.55 -13.70 -4.07
N ALA A 46 -11.43 -12.51 -4.68
CA ALA A 46 -11.65 -12.34 -6.12
C ALA A 46 -10.49 -12.90 -6.96
N GLU A 47 -9.28 -12.91 -6.44
CA GLU A 47 -8.11 -13.50 -7.10
C GLU A 47 -8.02 -15.02 -6.83
N ASN A 48 -7.14 -15.68 -7.59
CA ASN A 48 -6.82 -17.10 -7.38
C ASN A 48 -5.73 -17.31 -6.31
N ARG A 49 -5.41 -16.29 -5.53
CA ARG A 49 -4.41 -16.29 -4.46
C ARG A 49 -4.86 -15.44 -3.27
N ILE A 50 -4.32 -15.71 -2.11
CA ILE A 50 -4.47 -14.88 -0.93
C ILE A 50 -3.40 -13.75 -0.90
N GLY A 51 -3.52 -12.83 0.07
CA GLY A 51 -2.54 -11.80 0.40
C GLY A 51 -2.86 -10.41 -0.15
N GLY A 52 -3.67 -10.33 -1.20
CA GLY A 52 -4.03 -9.04 -1.79
C GLY A 52 -2.79 -8.27 -2.26
N ARG A 53 -2.52 -7.10 -1.67
CA ARG A 53 -1.34 -6.26 -1.96
C ARG A 53 -0.04 -6.72 -1.27
N ILE A 54 -0.07 -7.77 -0.47
CA ILE A 54 1.10 -8.60 -0.15
C ILE A 54 1.19 -9.65 -1.26
N ASN A 55 2.23 -9.55 -2.09
CA ASN A 55 2.41 -10.42 -3.25
C ASN A 55 3.87 -10.79 -3.42
N THR A 56 4.29 -11.82 -2.71
CA THR A 56 5.63 -12.41 -2.82
C THR A 56 5.62 -13.46 -3.91
N VAL A 57 6.50 -13.34 -4.89
CA VAL A 57 6.64 -14.26 -6.02
C VAL A 57 8.07 -14.75 -6.14
N SER A 58 8.26 -15.93 -6.73
CA SER A 58 9.60 -16.41 -7.13
C SER A 58 10.12 -15.58 -8.30
N PHE A 59 11.40 -15.21 -8.24
CA PHE A 59 12.07 -14.47 -9.29
C PHE A 59 13.57 -14.78 -9.26
N GLY A 60 14.10 -15.24 -10.41
CA GLY A 60 15.46 -15.78 -10.44
C GLY A 60 15.66 -16.91 -9.40
N ASP A 61 16.74 -16.84 -8.67
CA ASP A 61 17.09 -17.82 -7.63
C ASP A 61 16.48 -17.49 -6.24
N SER A 62 15.56 -16.50 -6.17
CA SER A 62 15.05 -15.99 -4.89
C SER A 62 13.57 -15.62 -4.98
N VAL A 63 13.13 -14.76 -4.08
CA VAL A 63 11.77 -14.20 -4.07
C VAL A 63 11.83 -12.68 -4.08
N ILE A 64 10.81 -12.06 -4.63
CA ILE A 64 10.60 -10.62 -4.57
C ILE A 64 9.19 -10.31 -4.06
N ASP A 65 9.05 -9.17 -3.41
CA ASP A 65 7.77 -8.62 -2.99
C ASP A 65 7.28 -7.57 -3.98
N LYS A 66 6.37 -7.95 -4.89
CA LYS A 66 5.77 -7.05 -5.88
C LYS A 66 4.90 -5.96 -5.25
N GLY A 67 4.40 -6.19 -4.03
CA GLY A 67 3.62 -5.25 -3.23
C GLY A 67 4.37 -4.75 -2.01
N ALA A 68 3.76 -4.89 -0.82
CA ALA A 68 4.41 -4.57 0.45
C ALA A 68 5.72 -5.33 0.60
N GLN A 69 6.76 -4.64 1.05
CA GLN A 69 8.13 -5.16 1.09
C GLN A 69 8.78 -4.99 2.46
N TRP A 70 8.60 -3.85 3.10
CA TRP A 70 9.24 -3.55 4.37
C TRP A 70 8.25 -3.58 5.53
N CYS A 71 8.73 -3.99 6.68
CA CYS A 71 8.09 -3.68 7.94
C CYS A 71 8.60 -2.30 8.41
N HIS A 72 7.71 -1.34 8.56
CA HIS A 72 8.06 0.04 8.86
C HIS A 72 8.02 0.31 10.37
N GLY A 73 9.20 0.47 10.97
CA GLY A 73 9.34 0.71 12.39
C GLY A 73 9.16 -0.56 13.26
N GLU A 74 9.57 -0.44 14.49
CA GLU A 74 9.62 -1.55 15.47
C GLU A 74 8.55 -1.37 16.56
N ASN A 75 8.61 -0.27 17.31
CA ASN A 75 7.73 -0.01 18.43
C ASN A 75 6.37 0.53 17.95
N GLY A 76 5.29 -0.12 18.36
CA GLY A 76 3.94 0.20 17.90
C GLY A 76 3.50 -0.54 16.63
N ASN A 77 4.42 -1.21 15.93
CA ASN A 77 4.09 -1.97 14.72
C ASN A 77 3.69 -3.41 15.08
N VAL A 78 2.41 -3.75 14.88
CA VAL A 78 1.88 -5.08 15.21
C VAL A 78 2.47 -6.21 14.35
N VAL A 79 2.97 -5.90 13.15
CA VAL A 79 3.69 -6.86 12.30
C VAL A 79 5.03 -7.18 12.95
N TYR A 80 5.81 -6.14 13.30
CA TYR A 80 7.11 -6.32 13.97
C TYR A 80 6.97 -7.07 15.28
N GLN A 81 6.00 -6.70 16.12
CA GLN A 81 5.75 -7.37 17.39
C GLN A 81 5.52 -8.89 17.26
N ARG A 82 4.94 -9.33 16.15
CA ARG A 82 4.69 -10.75 15.89
C ARG A 82 5.90 -11.51 15.34
N VAL A 83 6.87 -10.81 14.76
CA VAL A 83 7.99 -11.46 14.04
C VAL A 83 9.36 -11.20 14.63
N ARG A 84 9.51 -10.25 15.56
CA ARG A 84 10.80 -9.79 16.11
C ARG A 84 11.68 -10.91 16.66
N ASP A 85 11.07 -11.95 17.26
CA ASP A 85 11.79 -13.05 17.91
C ASP A 85 11.96 -14.27 16.97
N LEU A 86 11.51 -14.16 15.69
CA LEU A 86 11.48 -15.28 14.73
C LEU A 86 12.59 -15.22 13.69
N ASN A 87 13.49 -14.24 13.77
CA ASN A 87 14.60 -14.05 12.83
C ASN A 87 14.14 -13.97 11.35
N LEU A 88 12.98 -13.33 11.10
CA LEU A 88 12.40 -13.19 9.77
C LEU A 88 12.73 -11.84 9.10
N LEU A 89 13.26 -10.89 9.86
CA LEU A 89 13.58 -9.55 9.40
C LEU A 89 15.07 -9.25 9.54
N ASP A 90 15.60 -8.48 8.59
CA ASP A 90 16.90 -7.86 8.64
C ASP A 90 16.77 -6.34 8.57
N ARG A 91 17.66 -5.64 9.22
CA ARG A 91 17.82 -4.20 9.02
C ARG A 91 18.33 -3.97 7.60
N THR A 92 17.77 -2.98 6.92
CA THR A 92 18.20 -2.65 5.56
C THR A 92 19.66 -2.24 5.53
N GLY A 93 20.17 -1.70 6.63
CA GLY A 93 21.60 -1.40 6.82
C GLY A 93 22.15 -0.52 5.71
N ASP A 94 23.33 -0.89 5.20
CA ASP A 94 24.01 -0.12 4.17
C ASP A 94 23.50 -0.37 2.74
N ALA A 95 22.55 -1.29 2.56
CA ALA A 95 22.06 -1.65 1.22
C ALA A 95 21.37 -0.48 0.47
N LEU A 96 20.80 0.46 1.20
CA LEU A 96 20.18 1.68 0.64
C LEU A 96 20.91 2.97 1.07
N LYS A 97 22.04 2.85 1.81
CA LYS A 97 22.83 4.01 2.18
C LYS A 97 23.63 4.53 0.99
N ASP A 98 23.70 5.84 0.91
CA ASP A 98 24.57 6.57 -0.03
C ASP A 98 24.36 6.17 -1.50
N PRO A 99 23.12 6.17 -2.04
CA PRO A 99 22.94 6.08 -3.47
C PRO A 99 23.57 7.30 -4.14
N ILE A 100 24.17 7.08 -5.30
CA ILE A 100 24.64 8.22 -6.08
C ILE A 100 23.47 8.96 -6.73
N TYR A 101 23.62 10.25 -6.89
CA TYR A 101 22.72 11.08 -7.70
C TYR A 101 23.42 11.37 -9.03
N VAL A 102 22.76 11.03 -10.12
CA VAL A 102 23.33 11.16 -11.47
C VAL A 102 22.46 12.09 -12.29
N ARG A 103 23.06 13.11 -12.87
CA ARG A 103 22.40 14.05 -13.76
C ARG A 103 22.25 13.46 -15.16
N SER A 104 21.27 13.91 -15.94
CA SER A 104 20.99 13.40 -17.28
C SER A 104 22.12 13.68 -18.29
N ASN A 105 23.11 14.50 -17.96
CA ASN A 105 24.37 14.66 -18.68
C ASN A 105 25.49 13.69 -18.21
N LYS A 106 25.16 12.68 -17.40
CA LYS A 106 26.06 11.66 -16.81
C LYS A 106 26.97 12.16 -15.68
N GLU A 107 26.80 13.38 -15.22
CA GLU A 107 27.54 13.92 -14.09
C GLU A 107 27.05 13.28 -12.78
N ILE A 108 27.97 12.70 -12.01
CA ILE A 108 27.68 12.21 -10.65
C ILE A 108 27.80 13.39 -9.69
N LEU A 109 26.71 13.66 -8.94
CA LEU A 109 26.70 14.72 -7.94
C LEU A 109 27.64 14.33 -6.78
N PRO A 110 28.57 15.22 -6.37
CA PRO A 110 29.41 14.98 -5.19
C PRO A 110 28.56 14.71 -3.94
N GLY A 111 28.93 13.67 -3.16
CA GLY A 111 28.14 13.25 -1.98
C GLY A 111 27.95 14.37 -0.95
N GLU A 112 28.94 15.27 -0.77
CA GLU A 112 28.81 16.42 0.11
C GLU A 112 27.67 17.36 -0.31
N ILE A 113 27.52 17.61 -1.62
CA ILE A 113 26.44 18.44 -2.17
C ILE A 113 25.11 17.72 -2.00
N ALA A 114 25.05 16.42 -2.35
CA ALA A 114 23.84 15.61 -2.18
C ALA A 114 23.35 15.59 -0.73
N ASN A 115 24.27 15.47 0.24
CA ASN A 115 23.97 15.49 1.67
C ASN A 115 23.42 16.86 2.13
N VAL A 116 24.01 17.97 1.68
CA VAL A 116 23.50 19.33 2.01
C VAL A 116 22.07 19.50 1.48
N LEU A 117 21.82 19.13 0.23
CA LEU A 117 20.52 19.27 -0.41
C LEU A 117 19.47 18.32 0.21
N GLY A 118 19.86 17.08 0.50
CA GLY A 118 19.00 16.10 1.17
C GLY A 118 18.62 16.52 2.59
N ALA A 119 19.59 17.01 3.38
CA ALA A 119 19.35 17.53 4.72
C ALA A 119 18.44 18.76 4.72
N ALA A 120 18.59 19.66 3.74
CA ALA A 120 17.71 20.81 3.59
C ALA A 120 16.26 20.40 3.29
N ALA A 121 16.06 19.36 2.46
CA ALA A 121 14.73 18.85 2.16
C ALA A 121 14.09 18.12 3.35
N GLU A 122 14.86 17.36 4.12
CA GLU A 122 14.35 16.70 5.32
C GLU A 122 13.94 17.70 6.39
N ALA A 123 14.77 18.71 6.61
CA ALA A 123 14.45 19.80 7.54
C ALA A 123 13.28 20.70 7.09
N ALA A 124 12.90 20.63 5.81
CA ALA A 124 11.78 21.38 5.25
C ALA A 124 10.42 20.69 5.44
N LEU A 125 10.37 19.48 5.98
CA LEU A 125 9.11 18.78 6.27
C LEU A 125 8.41 19.41 7.48
N PRO A 126 7.07 19.41 7.52
CA PRO A 126 6.32 19.95 8.65
C PRO A 126 6.53 19.06 9.88
N THR A 127 6.71 19.68 11.06
CA THR A 127 6.98 18.98 12.31
C THR A 127 5.95 19.28 13.41
N GLY A 128 5.09 20.25 13.23
CA GLY A 128 4.17 20.72 14.27
C GLY A 128 2.73 20.97 13.79
N PRO A 129 1.76 20.92 14.70
CA PRO A 129 0.33 21.07 14.38
C PRO A 129 -0.02 22.43 13.78
N ASP A 130 0.72 23.49 14.10
CA ASP A 130 0.53 24.84 13.53
C ASP A 130 0.79 24.90 12.03
N GLU A 131 1.49 23.88 11.49
CA GLU A 131 1.83 23.76 10.09
C GLU A 131 0.84 22.90 9.29
N SER A 132 -0.32 22.56 9.85
CA SER A 132 -1.24 21.53 9.32
C SER A 132 -2.03 21.94 8.07
N ASN A 133 -2.08 23.20 7.69
CA ASN A 133 -2.93 23.65 6.58
C ASN A 133 -2.17 23.74 5.25
N GLY A 134 -2.81 23.27 4.17
CA GLY A 134 -2.32 23.36 2.80
C GLY A 134 -1.56 22.12 2.33
N SER A 135 -0.86 22.29 1.23
CA SER A 135 -0.16 21.22 0.53
C SER A 135 1.21 20.95 1.12
N LEU A 136 1.58 19.67 1.16
CA LEU A 136 2.93 19.25 1.53
C LEU A 136 3.98 19.74 0.52
N GLY A 137 3.61 19.80 -0.78
CA GLY A 137 4.50 20.25 -1.85
C GLY A 137 4.88 21.74 -1.72
N ASP A 138 3.90 22.60 -1.41
CA ASP A 138 4.18 24.04 -1.19
C ASP A 138 5.06 24.23 0.05
N HIS A 139 4.71 23.58 1.15
CA HIS A 139 5.47 23.68 2.39
C HIS A 139 6.92 23.23 2.23
N LEU A 140 7.13 22.06 1.60
CA LEU A 140 8.48 21.56 1.32
C LEU A 140 9.26 22.53 0.43
N THR A 141 8.64 23.03 -0.63
CA THR A 141 9.31 23.94 -1.58
C THR A 141 9.76 25.22 -0.89
N ASP A 142 8.86 25.88 -0.16
CA ASP A 142 9.15 27.14 0.52
C ASP A 142 10.24 26.99 1.58
N ASN A 143 10.16 25.95 2.40
CA ASN A 143 11.10 25.75 3.50
C ASN A 143 12.47 25.20 3.03
N TYR A 144 12.48 24.44 1.95
CA TYR A 144 13.73 24.01 1.31
C TYR A 144 14.61 25.20 0.90
N TRP A 145 14.05 26.17 0.18
CA TRP A 145 14.79 27.37 -0.23
C TRP A 145 15.20 28.26 0.96
N LYS A 146 14.33 28.38 1.99
CA LYS A 146 14.69 29.07 3.24
C LYS A 146 15.84 28.37 3.97
N GLY A 147 15.86 27.04 3.97
CA GLY A 147 16.92 26.23 4.55
C GLY A 147 18.24 26.42 3.82
N LEU A 148 18.22 26.35 2.49
CA LEU A 148 19.41 26.51 1.66
C LEU A 148 20.02 27.89 1.75
N ALA A 149 19.22 28.94 1.98
CA ALA A 149 19.77 30.32 2.21
C ALA A 149 20.67 30.40 3.46
N ARG A 150 20.65 29.41 4.34
CA ARG A 150 21.46 29.32 5.57
C ARG A 150 22.54 28.23 5.49
N ALA A 151 22.54 27.44 4.43
CA ALA A 151 23.48 26.35 4.18
C ALA A 151 24.71 26.81 3.42
N PRO A 152 25.78 26.01 3.32
CA PRO A 152 26.89 26.30 2.40
C PRO A 152 26.38 26.57 0.98
N PRO A 153 27.01 27.48 0.22
CA PRO A 153 26.58 27.80 -1.14
C PRO A 153 26.58 26.57 -2.04
N VAL A 154 25.49 26.34 -2.74
CA VAL A 154 25.33 25.31 -3.77
C VAL A 154 24.80 25.95 -5.04
N ASP A 155 25.10 25.31 -6.17
CA ASP A 155 24.55 25.75 -7.46
C ASP A 155 23.02 25.66 -7.43
N GLN A 156 22.33 26.75 -7.81
CA GLN A 156 20.87 26.86 -7.72
C GLN A 156 20.18 25.95 -8.72
N THR A 157 20.80 25.66 -9.88
CA THR A 157 20.25 24.74 -10.87
C THR A 157 20.26 23.32 -10.31
N ILE A 158 21.38 22.89 -9.74
CA ILE A 158 21.49 21.58 -9.08
C ILE A 158 20.51 21.47 -7.89
N ALA A 159 20.38 22.55 -7.11
CA ALA A 159 19.41 22.57 -6.00
C ALA A 159 17.97 22.42 -6.48
N LYS A 160 17.59 23.04 -7.60
CA LYS A 160 16.27 22.88 -8.25
C LYS A 160 16.06 21.45 -8.75
N GLU A 161 17.01 20.88 -9.48
CA GLU A 161 16.95 19.49 -9.96
C GLU A 161 16.79 18.49 -8.81
N MET A 162 17.53 18.67 -7.72
CA MET A 162 17.42 17.84 -6.53
C MET A 162 16.04 17.98 -5.88
N LEU A 163 15.52 19.21 -5.71
CA LEU A 163 14.19 19.44 -5.13
C LEU A 163 13.10 18.71 -5.92
N GLU A 164 13.14 18.78 -7.25
CA GLU A 164 12.16 18.09 -8.10
C GLU A 164 12.26 16.56 -7.95
N THR A 165 13.48 16.01 -7.87
CA THR A 165 13.70 14.59 -7.63
C THR A 165 13.23 14.18 -6.24
N LEU A 166 13.50 14.97 -5.20
CA LEU A 166 13.04 14.67 -3.84
C LEU A 166 11.52 14.78 -3.71
N LYS A 167 10.87 15.73 -4.39
CA LYS A 167 9.39 15.78 -4.46
C LYS A 167 8.81 14.50 -5.08
N ARG A 168 9.37 14.01 -6.20
CA ARG A 168 8.96 12.74 -6.80
C ARG A 168 9.20 11.55 -5.87
N SER A 169 10.37 11.50 -5.24
CA SER A 169 10.67 10.47 -4.25
C SER A 169 9.67 10.46 -3.09
N ARG A 170 9.28 11.63 -2.58
CA ARG A 170 8.25 11.73 -1.52
C ARG A 170 6.89 11.26 -1.98
N CYS A 171 6.53 11.44 -3.25
CA CYS A 171 5.29 10.87 -3.79
C CYS A 171 5.23 9.34 -3.72
N SER A 172 6.37 8.64 -3.64
CA SER A 172 6.37 7.18 -3.47
C SER A 172 5.77 6.70 -2.13
N PHE A 173 5.80 7.54 -1.10
CA PHE A 173 5.20 7.21 0.21
C PHE A 173 3.68 7.40 0.23
N THR A 174 3.14 8.20 -0.66
CA THR A 174 1.70 8.51 -0.74
C THR A 174 1.05 7.99 -2.02
N ALA A 175 1.84 7.43 -2.94
CA ALA A 175 1.45 7.07 -4.31
C ALA A 175 0.72 8.20 -5.05
N SER A 176 1.02 9.46 -4.70
CA SER A 176 0.42 10.65 -5.32
C SER A 176 1.03 10.93 -6.68
N ASP A 177 0.28 11.63 -7.54
CA ASP A 177 0.77 12.05 -8.85
C ASP A 177 1.79 13.19 -8.70
N HIS A 178 1.53 14.11 -7.77
CA HIS A 178 2.46 15.17 -7.39
C HIS A 178 2.28 15.55 -5.91
N LEU A 179 3.34 16.08 -5.30
CA LEU A 179 3.36 16.35 -3.86
C LEU A 179 2.42 17.51 -3.46
N PHE A 180 2.04 18.37 -4.42
CA PHE A 180 1.13 19.50 -4.17
C PHE A 180 -0.31 19.09 -3.88
N GLU A 181 -0.73 17.87 -4.21
CA GLU A 181 -2.06 17.36 -3.84
C GLU A 181 -2.09 16.76 -2.42
N VAL A 182 -0.93 16.40 -1.86
CA VAL A 182 -0.84 15.71 -0.57
C VAL A 182 -1.18 16.66 0.57
N SER A 183 -2.11 16.27 1.42
CA SER A 183 -2.48 17.01 2.63
C SER A 183 -1.32 17.07 3.62
N ARG A 184 -0.95 18.26 4.02
CA ARG A 184 0.05 18.49 5.07
C ARG A 184 -0.43 18.00 6.42
N ARG A 185 -1.72 18.18 6.72
CA ARG A 185 -2.36 17.62 7.93
C ARG A 185 -2.23 16.11 7.98
N ALA A 186 -2.51 15.43 6.86
CA ALA A 186 -2.39 13.97 6.80
C ALA A 186 -0.96 13.50 7.07
N HIS A 187 0.05 14.22 6.58
CA HIS A 187 1.45 13.91 6.85
C HIS A 187 1.77 13.97 8.36
N LEU A 188 1.24 14.97 9.06
CA LEU A 188 1.43 15.13 10.51
C LEU A 188 0.63 14.13 11.36
N GLU A 189 -0.49 13.62 10.85
CA GLU A 189 -1.36 12.66 11.54
C GLU A 189 -0.95 11.20 11.33
N ILE A 190 0.03 10.92 10.46
CA ILE A 190 0.61 9.57 10.36
C ILE A 190 1.36 9.25 11.64
N ALA A 191 0.94 8.16 12.31
CA ALA A 191 1.68 7.64 13.44
C ALA A 191 2.90 6.85 12.94
N ASN A 192 4.09 7.35 13.21
CA ASN A 192 5.31 6.62 12.95
C ASN A 192 5.55 5.60 14.07
N CYS A 193 5.96 4.41 13.69
CA CYS A 193 6.45 3.42 14.63
C CYS A 193 7.96 3.65 14.84
N ASP A 194 8.41 3.84 16.08
CA ASP A 194 9.81 4.08 16.41
C ASP A 194 10.70 2.87 16.04
N GLY A 195 11.99 3.13 15.91
CA GLY A 195 13.00 2.11 15.61
C GLY A 195 13.42 2.12 14.14
N GLU A 196 13.98 1.02 13.65
CA GLU A 196 14.43 0.93 12.25
C GLU A 196 13.25 1.04 11.29
N PHE A 197 13.28 2.04 10.42
CA PHE A 197 12.16 2.34 9.54
C PHE A 197 12.02 1.31 8.40
N LEU A 198 13.12 0.75 7.90
CA LEU A 198 13.13 -0.20 6.78
C LEU A 198 13.68 -1.57 7.23
N LEU A 199 12.79 -2.44 7.68
CA LEU A 199 13.12 -3.82 8.01
C LEU A 199 12.73 -4.73 6.85
N ASN A 200 13.72 -5.41 6.27
CA ASN A 200 13.56 -6.33 5.14
C ASN A 200 13.18 -7.73 5.59
N TRP A 201 12.30 -8.37 4.84
CA TRP A 201 12.03 -9.79 4.99
C TRP A 201 13.20 -10.60 4.42
N ARG A 202 13.57 -11.64 5.16
CA ARG A 202 14.52 -12.66 4.69
C ARG A 202 13.85 -13.59 3.69
N ASP A 203 14.55 -14.53 3.19
CA ASP A 203 14.33 -15.61 2.23
C ASP A 203 12.91 -15.84 1.66
N LYS A 204 11.85 -15.65 2.44
CA LYS A 204 10.46 -15.98 2.06
C LYS A 204 9.58 -14.76 1.81
N GLY A 205 10.12 -13.55 1.97
CA GLY A 205 9.39 -12.31 1.75
C GLY A 205 8.21 -12.08 2.72
N TYR A 206 7.42 -11.08 2.41
CA TYR A 206 6.31 -10.64 3.27
C TYR A 206 5.20 -11.69 3.46
N ARG A 207 5.05 -12.66 2.56
CA ARG A 207 4.08 -13.76 2.73
C ARG A 207 4.28 -14.54 4.03
N SER A 208 5.48 -14.50 4.62
CA SER A 208 5.78 -15.10 5.93
C SER A 208 4.85 -14.59 7.02
N PHE A 209 4.49 -13.31 6.99
CA PHE A 209 3.56 -12.73 7.95
C PHE A 209 2.14 -13.29 7.79
N LEU A 210 1.68 -13.51 6.56
CA LEU A 210 0.37 -14.13 6.33
C LEU A 210 0.32 -15.55 6.89
N LYS A 211 1.39 -16.32 6.69
CA LYS A 211 1.51 -17.67 7.26
C LYS A 211 1.45 -17.66 8.79
N LEU A 212 2.12 -16.71 9.43
CA LEU A 212 2.06 -16.55 10.88
C LEU A 212 0.65 -16.18 11.38
N LEU A 213 -0.04 -15.27 10.70
CA LEU A 213 -1.42 -14.92 11.07
C LEU A 213 -2.35 -16.13 11.02
N MET A 214 -2.16 -17.00 10.05
CA MET A 214 -2.99 -18.20 9.83
C MET A 214 -2.57 -19.39 10.69
N ASN A 215 -1.47 -19.30 11.45
CA ASN A 215 -0.81 -20.46 12.10
C ASN A 215 -0.48 -21.57 11.08
N ALA A 216 -0.08 -21.20 9.88
CA ALA A 216 0.21 -22.08 8.77
C ALA A 216 1.70 -22.44 8.68
N ASN A 217 2.01 -23.59 8.11
CA ASN A 217 3.39 -24.01 7.85
C ASN A 217 4.02 -23.11 6.78
N ALA A 218 5.09 -22.41 7.14
CA ALA A 218 5.80 -21.50 6.24
C ALA A 218 6.50 -22.20 5.06
N ASN A 219 6.70 -23.53 5.14
CA ASN A 219 7.36 -24.33 4.10
C ASN A 219 6.36 -24.95 3.11
N GLU A 220 5.06 -24.91 3.41
CA GLU A 220 4.00 -25.47 2.60
C GLU A 220 3.18 -24.31 1.98
N PRO A 221 3.39 -23.99 0.69
CA PRO A 221 2.71 -22.85 0.05
C PRO A 221 1.18 -22.92 0.17
N GLU A 222 0.59 -24.09 0.03
CA GLU A 222 -0.86 -24.33 0.04
C GLU A 222 -1.47 -24.41 1.45
N ASP A 223 -0.65 -24.57 2.50
CA ASP A 223 -1.19 -24.61 3.86
C ASP A 223 -1.76 -23.23 4.26
N LEU A 224 -3.02 -23.22 4.64
CA LEU A 224 -3.76 -22.06 5.13
C LEU A 224 -3.99 -22.09 6.64
N GLY A 225 -3.40 -23.06 7.35
CA GLY A 225 -3.50 -23.18 8.79
C GLY A 225 -4.95 -23.25 9.28
N ILE A 226 -5.31 -22.40 10.25
CA ILE A 226 -6.67 -22.35 10.80
C ILE A 226 -7.74 -21.88 9.80
N LEU A 227 -7.33 -21.32 8.66
CA LEU A 227 -8.23 -20.90 7.58
C LEU A 227 -8.47 -21.98 6.51
N ASN A 228 -7.91 -23.18 6.67
CA ASN A 228 -8.22 -24.31 5.79
C ASN A 228 -9.74 -24.58 5.76
N GLY A 229 -10.31 -24.59 4.56
CA GLY A 229 -11.75 -24.76 4.36
C GLY A 229 -12.62 -23.51 4.57
N HIS A 230 -12.02 -22.39 5.00
CA HIS A 230 -12.72 -21.12 5.22
C HIS A 230 -12.59 -20.13 4.04
N ILE A 231 -11.62 -20.31 3.14
CA ILE A 231 -11.36 -19.41 2.02
C ILE A 231 -11.89 -19.97 0.71
N GLN A 232 -12.59 -19.14 -0.06
CA GLN A 232 -12.97 -19.41 -1.44
C GLN A 232 -12.25 -18.42 -2.34
N LEU A 233 -11.30 -18.90 -3.14
CA LEU A 233 -10.60 -18.15 -4.17
C LEU A 233 -11.43 -18.03 -5.45
N SER A 234 -11.06 -17.07 -6.31
CA SER A 234 -11.76 -16.78 -7.58
C SER A 234 -13.27 -16.53 -7.38
N LYS A 235 -13.63 -15.99 -6.23
CA LYS A 235 -15.00 -15.71 -5.82
C LYS A 235 -15.23 -14.22 -5.66
N ARG A 236 -15.51 -13.54 -6.78
CA ARG A 236 -15.76 -12.11 -6.83
C ARG A 236 -17.21 -11.79 -6.51
N LEU A 237 -17.44 -10.81 -5.64
CA LEU A 237 -18.76 -10.30 -5.32
C LEU A 237 -19.24 -9.27 -6.35
N SER A 238 -20.55 -9.30 -6.65
CA SER A 238 -21.24 -8.30 -7.48
C SER A 238 -22.19 -7.40 -6.67
N GLU A 239 -22.76 -7.92 -5.55
CA GLU A 239 -23.72 -7.18 -4.73
C GLU A 239 -23.67 -7.61 -3.27
N ILE A 240 -23.82 -6.64 -2.37
CA ILE A 240 -24.07 -6.81 -0.94
C ILE A 240 -25.43 -6.14 -0.65
N ASN A 241 -26.47 -6.94 -0.50
CA ASN A 241 -27.79 -6.46 -0.13
C ASN A 241 -27.94 -6.52 1.39
N TRP A 242 -28.00 -5.33 2.01
CA TRP A 242 -28.08 -5.15 3.46
C TRP A 242 -29.41 -4.52 3.92
N ALA A 243 -30.42 -4.47 3.01
CA ALA A 243 -31.75 -3.95 3.32
C ALA A 243 -32.61 -4.92 4.16
N GLY A 244 -32.23 -6.19 4.25
CA GLY A 244 -32.99 -7.20 4.95
C GLY A 244 -32.89 -7.07 6.47
N ALA A 245 -34.01 -7.20 7.16
CA ALA A 245 -34.07 -7.12 8.63
C ALA A 245 -33.50 -8.37 9.33
N GLU A 246 -33.39 -9.49 8.65
CA GLU A 246 -33.02 -10.78 9.26
C GLU A 246 -31.69 -11.35 8.77
N GLU A 247 -31.31 -11.06 7.51
CA GLU A 247 -30.04 -11.54 6.91
C GLU A 247 -29.60 -10.69 5.73
N LEU A 248 -28.29 -10.63 5.50
CA LEU A 248 -27.71 -10.01 4.33
C LEU A 248 -27.65 -11.02 3.18
N LEU A 249 -27.87 -10.55 1.95
CA LEU A 249 -27.71 -11.35 0.73
C LEU A 249 -26.47 -10.90 -0.04
N LEU A 250 -25.61 -11.83 -0.37
CA LEU A 250 -24.37 -11.61 -1.10
C LEU A 250 -24.42 -12.32 -2.44
N ARG A 251 -24.35 -11.58 -3.55
CA ARG A 251 -24.34 -12.13 -4.90
C ARG A 251 -22.93 -12.16 -5.44
N CYS A 252 -22.52 -13.30 -5.97
CA CYS A 252 -21.25 -13.46 -6.66
C CYS A 252 -21.41 -13.31 -8.18
N TRP A 253 -20.34 -13.01 -8.87
CA TRP A 253 -20.35 -12.88 -10.34
C TRP A 253 -20.65 -14.20 -11.06
N ASP A 254 -20.37 -15.34 -10.45
CA ASP A 254 -20.68 -16.67 -10.96
C ASP A 254 -22.13 -17.10 -10.71
N GLY A 255 -22.95 -16.23 -10.13
CA GLY A 255 -24.36 -16.46 -9.84
C GLY A 255 -24.64 -17.09 -8.47
N GLU A 256 -23.62 -17.51 -7.69
CA GLU A 256 -23.86 -18.00 -6.33
C GLU A 256 -24.42 -16.85 -5.46
N VAL A 257 -25.38 -17.23 -4.60
CA VAL A 257 -25.96 -16.34 -3.59
C VAL A 257 -25.71 -16.91 -2.22
N LEU A 258 -25.09 -16.12 -1.36
CA LEU A 258 -24.78 -16.44 0.02
C LEU A 258 -25.63 -15.60 0.96
N THR A 259 -25.91 -16.13 2.14
CA THR A 259 -26.55 -15.37 3.23
C THR A 259 -25.56 -15.19 4.38
N ALA A 260 -25.64 -14.04 5.02
CA ALA A 260 -24.81 -13.70 6.17
C ALA A 260 -25.59 -12.93 7.23
N ASP A 261 -25.12 -12.95 8.46
CA ASP A 261 -25.60 -12.09 9.54
C ASP A 261 -24.72 -10.84 9.66
N HIS A 262 -23.45 -11.00 9.31
CA HIS A 262 -22.47 -9.93 9.31
C HIS A 262 -21.57 -10.04 8.07
N VAL A 263 -21.17 -8.90 7.55
CA VAL A 263 -20.18 -8.78 6.48
C VAL A 263 -19.03 -7.90 6.94
N ILE A 264 -17.78 -8.36 6.75
CA ILE A 264 -16.59 -7.50 6.88
C ILE A 264 -16.06 -7.26 5.46
N CYS A 265 -16.21 -6.04 4.97
CA CYS A 265 -15.77 -5.63 3.65
C CYS A 265 -14.33 -5.12 3.72
N THR A 266 -13.39 -5.83 3.08
CA THR A 266 -11.96 -5.43 3.00
C THR A 266 -11.49 -5.16 1.58
N VAL A 267 -12.42 -4.90 0.66
CA VAL A 267 -12.07 -4.55 -0.73
C VAL A 267 -11.27 -3.24 -0.75
N SER A 268 -10.40 -3.11 -1.75
CA SER A 268 -9.57 -1.91 -1.86
C SER A 268 -10.42 -0.64 -2.04
N LEU A 269 -9.88 0.49 -1.64
CA LEU A 269 -10.51 1.80 -1.88
C LEU A 269 -10.77 2.04 -3.38
N GLY A 270 -9.91 1.51 -4.28
CA GLY A 270 -10.10 1.63 -5.72
C GLY A 270 -11.34 0.88 -6.22
N VAL A 271 -11.59 -0.31 -5.71
CA VAL A 271 -12.82 -1.06 -5.99
C VAL A 271 -14.05 -0.31 -5.44
N LEU A 272 -13.96 0.25 -4.23
CA LEU A 272 -15.03 1.09 -3.69
C LEU A 272 -15.30 2.32 -4.57
N LYS A 273 -14.25 3.02 -5.02
CA LYS A 273 -14.39 4.18 -5.92
C LYS A 273 -15.11 3.83 -7.23
N GLU A 274 -14.79 2.68 -7.81
CA GLU A 274 -15.37 2.25 -9.08
C GLU A 274 -16.77 1.65 -8.96
N GLN A 275 -17.05 0.92 -7.85
CA GLN A 275 -18.18 0.00 -7.80
C GLN A 275 -19.13 0.19 -6.61
N HIS A 276 -18.88 1.11 -5.66
CA HIS A 276 -19.71 1.21 -4.45
C HIS A 276 -21.21 1.37 -4.73
N GLU A 277 -21.59 2.07 -5.80
CA GLU A 277 -22.99 2.31 -6.16
C GLU A 277 -23.71 1.03 -6.62
N LYS A 278 -22.98 0.07 -7.20
CA LYS A 278 -23.50 -1.22 -7.64
C LYS A 278 -23.34 -2.30 -6.59
N LEU A 279 -22.25 -2.19 -5.81
CA LEU A 279 -21.89 -3.22 -4.83
C LEU A 279 -22.83 -3.22 -3.61
N PHE A 280 -23.34 -2.06 -3.20
CA PHE A 280 -24.14 -1.95 -1.98
C PHE A 280 -25.61 -1.57 -2.27
N VAL A 281 -26.54 -2.43 -1.79
CA VAL A 281 -27.99 -2.23 -1.88
C VAL A 281 -28.59 -2.37 -0.47
N PRO A 282 -29.22 -1.31 0.05
CA PRO A 282 -29.30 0.05 -0.45
C PRO A 282 -27.95 0.76 -0.56
N ALA A 283 -27.92 1.95 -1.19
CA ALA A 283 -26.72 2.75 -1.33
C ALA A 283 -26.09 3.11 0.04
N LEU A 284 -24.78 3.27 0.06
CA LEU A 284 -24.03 3.66 1.25
C LEU A 284 -24.45 5.06 1.77
N PRO A 285 -24.39 5.31 3.08
CA PRO A 285 -24.62 6.64 3.66
C PRO A 285 -23.73 7.70 3.06
N ALA A 286 -24.22 8.94 2.96
CA ALA A 286 -23.54 10.06 2.31
C ALA A 286 -22.14 10.34 2.89
N ALA A 287 -21.92 10.18 4.20
CA ALA A 287 -20.61 10.35 4.83
C ALA A 287 -19.58 9.34 4.28
N LYS A 288 -19.99 8.08 4.14
CA LYS A 288 -19.14 7.01 3.60
C LYS A 288 -18.83 7.23 2.11
N VAL A 289 -19.81 7.65 1.32
CA VAL A 289 -19.62 8.02 -0.09
C VAL A 289 -18.64 9.21 -0.21
N ARG A 290 -18.74 10.20 0.69
CA ARG A 290 -17.77 11.31 0.75
C ARG A 290 -16.36 10.81 1.02
N ALA A 291 -16.18 9.88 1.97
CA ALA A 291 -14.87 9.29 2.26
C ALA A 291 -14.31 8.53 1.06
N ILE A 292 -15.12 7.69 0.41
CA ILE A 292 -14.73 6.96 -0.80
C ILE A 292 -14.27 7.93 -1.91
N LYS A 293 -14.98 9.04 -2.10
CA LYS A 293 -14.63 10.05 -3.12
C LYS A 293 -13.42 10.90 -2.71
N GLY A 294 -13.36 11.30 -1.45
CA GLY A 294 -12.35 12.24 -0.93
C GLY A 294 -10.97 11.62 -0.69
N LEU A 295 -10.90 10.37 -0.24
CA LEU A 295 -9.63 9.67 -0.11
C LEU A 295 -9.04 9.35 -1.50
N LYS A 296 -7.73 9.45 -1.67
CA LYS A 296 -7.04 9.03 -2.90
C LYS A 296 -6.58 7.59 -2.76
N LEU A 297 -6.68 6.80 -3.82
CA LEU A 297 -5.89 5.61 -4.04
C LEU A 297 -4.94 5.88 -5.20
N GLY A 298 -3.68 5.99 -4.90
CA GLY A 298 -2.66 6.27 -5.89
C GLY A 298 -2.01 5.02 -6.45
N THR A 299 -1.09 5.20 -7.39
CA THR A 299 -0.37 4.11 -8.02
C THR A 299 1.12 4.26 -7.79
N ILE A 300 1.72 3.26 -7.19
CA ILE A 300 3.15 3.04 -7.15
C ILE A 300 3.41 1.62 -7.64
N ASN A 301 4.28 1.48 -8.62
CA ASN A 301 4.69 0.20 -9.15
C ASN A 301 6.19 -0.02 -8.94
N LYS A 302 6.56 -1.28 -8.83
CA LYS A 302 7.95 -1.73 -8.73
C LYS A 302 8.41 -2.31 -10.04
N LEU A 303 9.66 -2.05 -10.33
CA LEU A 303 10.41 -2.54 -11.48
C LEU A 303 11.59 -3.34 -10.95
N PHE A 304 11.66 -4.62 -11.29
CA PHE A 304 12.76 -5.50 -10.90
C PHE A 304 13.50 -5.95 -12.15
N VAL A 305 14.82 -5.74 -12.15
CA VAL A 305 15.70 -6.10 -13.27
C VAL A 305 16.80 -7.00 -12.74
N GLU A 306 16.84 -8.23 -13.20
CA GLU A 306 17.90 -9.20 -12.87
C GLU A 306 18.93 -9.25 -13.97
N TYR A 307 20.20 -9.39 -13.58
CA TYR A 307 21.36 -9.49 -14.46
C TYR A 307 22.10 -10.80 -14.25
N SER A 308 22.91 -11.21 -15.22
CA SER A 308 23.77 -12.42 -15.10
C SER A 308 24.86 -12.28 -14.05
N ALA A 309 25.30 -11.04 -13.76
CA ALA A 309 26.28 -10.70 -12.73
C ALA A 309 25.85 -9.42 -12.01
N GLN A 310 26.56 -9.04 -10.95
CA GLN A 310 26.32 -7.77 -10.25
C GLN A 310 26.49 -6.57 -11.19
N PRO A 311 25.41 -5.78 -11.46
CA PRO A 311 25.45 -4.74 -12.51
C PRO A 311 26.13 -3.45 -12.08
N LEU A 312 26.17 -3.16 -10.76
CA LEU A 312 26.72 -1.92 -10.24
C LEU A 312 28.13 -2.11 -9.67
N PRO A 313 29.00 -1.10 -9.80
CA PRO A 313 30.25 -1.03 -9.05
C PRO A 313 30.02 -1.27 -7.55
N LYS A 314 30.93 -1.96 -6.87
CA LYS A 314 30.78 -2.33 -5.45
C LYS A 314 30.52 -1.13 -4.53
N ALA A 315 31.07 0.02 -4.88
CA ALA A 315 30.93 1.27 -4.11
C ALA A 315 29.51 1.85 -4.12
N TYR A 316 28.64 1.45 -5.04
CA TYR A 316 27.31 2.05 -5.20
C TYR A 316 26.23 1.11 -4.70
N SER A 317 25.39 1.59 -3.78
CA SER A 317 24.18 0.89 -3.31
C SER A 317 23.00 1.03 -4.29
N GLY A 318 23.03 2.07 -5.11
CA GLY A 318 22.02 2.40 -6.10
C GLY A 318 22.32 3.76 -6.73
N PHE A 319 21.36 4.23 -7.53
CA PHE A 319 21.43 5.53 -8.17
C PHE A 319 20.04 6.16 -8.28
N ASN A 320 20.01 7.49 -8.16
CA ASN A 320 18.83 8.32 -8.39
C ASN A 320 19.07 9.27 -9.56
N PHE A 321 18.02 9.58 -10.29
CA PHE A 321 18.06 10.40 -11.49
C PHE A 321 17.75 11.87 -11.19
N LEU A 322 18.65 12.75 -11.63
CA LEU A 322 18.48 14.20 -11.63
C LEU A 322 18.35 14.67 -13.08
N TRP A 323 17.15 15.02 -13.49
CA TRP A 323 16.89 15.53 -14.82
C TRP A 323 17.34 16.98 -14.95
N LEU A 324 18.12 17.28 -15.99
CA LEU A 324 18.28 18.64 -16.47
C LEU A 324 16.94 19.10 -17.06
N GLU A 325 16.61 20.37 -16.90
CA GLU A 325 15.31 20.91 -17.33
C GLU A 325 15.07 20.76 -18.85
N GLU A 326 16.10 21.02 -19.65
CA GLU A 326 16.01 20.84 -21.12
C GLU A 326 15.76 19.38 -21.53
N ASP A 327 16.48 18.43 -20.93
CA ASP A 327 16.32 17.00 -21.21
C ASP A 327 14.92 16.49 -20.79
N LEU A 328 14.42 17.00 -19.68
CA LEU A 328 13.08 16.65 -19.19
C LEU A 328 11.98 17.20 -20.09
N LEU A 329 12.13 18.43 -20.58
CA LEU A 329 11.19 19.02 -21.54
C LEU A 329 11.18 18.24 -22.85
N GLU A 330 12.35 17.81 -23.34
CA GLU A 330 12.45 16.96 -24.52
C GLU A 330 11.76 15.60 -24.28
N LEU A 331 12.05 14.93 -23.15
CA LEU A 331 11.45 13.65 -22.78
C LEU A 331 9.92 13.69 -22.80
N ARG A 332 9.34 14.75 -22.23
CA ARG A 332 7.88 14.95 -22.16
C ARG A 332 7.20 15.04 -23.52
N GLY A 333 7.94 15.38 -24.57
CA GLY A 333 7.49 15.40 -25.97
C GLY A 333 7.56 14.04 -26.67
N THR A 334 7.98 12.96 -26.01
CA THR A 334 8.19 11.63 -26.57
C THR A 334 7.26 10.59 -25.97
N GLU A 335 7.19 9.39 -26.60
CA GLU A 335 6.50 8.23 -26.05
C GLU A 335 7.15 7.67 -24.75
N ARG A 336 8.37 8.11 -24.45
CA ARG A 336 9.12 7.76 -23.23
C ARG A 336 8.85 8.70 -22.04
N PHE A 337 7.90 9.64 -22.13
CA PHE A 337 7.58 10.62 -21.07
C PHE A 337 7.36 9.95 -19.69
N TRP A 338 6.87 8.73 -19.68
CA TRP A 338 6.62 7.97 -18.45
C TRP A 338 7.89 7.69 -17.62
N LEU A 339 9.07 7.74 -18.24
CA LEU A 339 10.36 7.57 -17.56
C LEU A 339 10.67 8.70 -16.56
N GLU A 340 10.02 9.84 -16.68
CA GLU A 340 10.06 10.90 -15.66
C GLU A 340 9.63 10.39 -14.30
N GLY A 341 8.68 9.46 -14.24
CA GLY A 341 8.16 8.86 -13.01
C GLY A 341 9.11 7.85 -12.34
N VAL A 342 10.21 7.48 -13.00
CA VAL A 342 11.21 6.57 -12.44
C VAL A 342 12.24 7.36 -11.66
N SER A 343 12.31 7.18 -10.35
CA SER A 343 13.19 7.97 -9.48
C SER A 343 14.63 7.46 -9.41
N GLY A 344 14.83 6.16 -9.62
CA GLY A 344 16.14 5.51 -9.52
C GLY A 344 16.02 4.01 -9.31
N PHE A 345 17.17 3.36 -9.15
CA PHE A 345 17.28 1.92 -8.89
C PHE A 345 18.27 1.64 -7.76
N HIS A 346 17.93 0.65 -6.93
CA HIS A 346 18.74 0.24 -5.79
C HIS A 346 18.93 -1.27 -5.78
N ARG A 347 20.01 -1.73 -5.18
CA ARG A 347 20.24 -3.16 -4.94
C ARG A 347 19.17 -3.71 -4.03
N VAL A 348 18.74 -4.92 -4.31
CA VAL A 348 17.89 -5.68 -3.39
C VAL A 348 18.79 -6.39 -2.37
N LEU A 349 18.45 -6.25 -1.09
CA LEU A 349 19.22 -6.86 0.00
C LEU A 349 19.32 -8.38 -0.23
N HIS A 350 20.51 -8.93 -0.06
CA HIS A 350 20.85 -10.34 -0.29
C HIS A 350 20.76 -10.83 -1.76
N GLN A 351 20.45 -9.95 -2.72
CA GLN A 351 20.30 -10.30 -4.13
C GLN A 351 21.16 -9.38 -5.01
N PRO A 352 22.50 -9.58 -5.06
CA PRO A 352 23.43 -8.60 -5.67
C PRO A 352 23.27 -8.44 -7.19
N ARG A 353 22.59 -9.39 -7.86
CA ARG A 353 22.29 -9.34 -9.30
C ARG A 353 20.99 -8.63 -9.62
N LEU A 354 20.23 -8.24 -8.60
CA LEU A 354 18.90 -7.67 -8.74
C LEU A 354 18.90 -6.18 -8.40
N LEU A 355 18.34 -5.37 -9.29
CA LEU A 355 18.01 -3.98 -9.05
C LEU A 355 16.49 -3.81 -8.95
N GLN A 356 16.09 -2.95 -8.04
CA GLN A 356 14.70 -2.55 -7.85
C GLN A 356 14.56 -1.04 -8.04
N GLY A 357 13.60 -0.64 -8.85
CA GLY A 357 13.17 0.75 -9.03
C GLY A 357 11.69 0.93 -8.74
N TRP A 358 11.28 2.18 -8.62
CA TRP A 358 9.88 2.57 -8.45
C TRP A 358 9.46 3.56 -9.51
N ILE A 359 8.21 3.43 -9.91
CA ILE A 359 7.52 4.37 -10.77
C ILE A 359 6.18 4.73 -10.14
N ILE A 360 5.80 6.01 -10.20
CA ILE A 360 4.67 6.55 -9.45
C ILE A 360 3.66 7.28 -10.32
N GLY A 361 2.45 7.41 -9.79
CA GLY A 361 1.41 8.29 -10.30
C GLY A 361 0.92 7.94 -11.70
N GLU A 362 0.69 8.96 -12.50
CA GLU A 362 0.23 8.82 -13.89
C GLU A 362 1.23 8.06 -14.78
N HIS A 363 2.52 8.25 -14.56
CA HIS A 363 3.57 7.53 -15.26
C HIS A 363 3.52 6.02 -14.99
N ALA A 364 3.23 5.63 -13.76
CA ALA A 364 3.04 4.22 -13.40
C ALA A 364 1.80 3.64 -14.10
N ARG A 365 0.70 4.39 -14.16
CA ARG A 365 -0.52 3.95 -14.87
C ARG A 365 -0.29 3.81 -16.37
N TYR A 366 0.44 4.73 -16.97
CA TYR A 366 0.81 4.63 -18.38
C TYR A 366 1.74 3.43 -18.65
N MET A 367 2.78 3.25 -17.83
CA MET A 367 3.71 2.11 -17.93
C MET A 367 2.97 0.75 -17.88
N GLU A 368 1.86 0.65 -17.13
CA GLU A 368 1.06 -0.58 -17.09
C GLU A 368 0.41 -0.93 -18.45
N THR A 369 0.23 0.04 -19.34
CA THR A 369 -0.35 -0.17 -20.69
C THR A 369 0.67 -0.65 -21.72
N LEU A 370 1.96 -0.50 -21.43
CA LEU A 370 3.05 -0.90 -22.32
C LEU A 370 3.30 -2.40 -22.24
N THR A 371 3.90 -2.96 -23.29
CA THR A 371 4.44 -4.32 -23.27
C THR A 371 5.67 -4.40 -22.36
N GLU A 372 6.07 -5.60 -21.99
CA GLU A 372 7.28 -5.79 -21.19
C GLU A 372 8.54 -5.37 -21.95
N GLU A 373 8.58 -5.65 -23.25
CA GLU A 373 9.68 -5.26 -24.14
C GLU A 373 9.84 -3.74 -24.24
N GLU A 374 8.74 -2.99 -24.41
CA GLU A 374 8.75 -1.52 -24.42
C GLU A 374 9.25 -0.93 -23.10
N VAL A 375 8.87 -1.54 -21.97
CA VAL A 375 9.36 -1.08 -20.67
C VAL A 375 10.84 -1.34 -20.51
N VAL A 376 11.33 -2.53 -20.87
CA VAL A 376 12.75 -2.87 -20.80
C VAL A 376 13.58 -1.97 -21.72
N ASP A 377 13.15 -1.72 -22.95
CA ASP A 377 13.80 -0.78 -23.87
C ASP A 377 13.88 0.63 -23.28
N GLY A 378 12.77 1.12 -22.73
CA GLY A 378 12.75 2.41 -22.06
C GLY A 378 13.73 2.49 -20.90
N LEU A 379 13.81 1.46 -20.05
CA LEU A 379 14.75 1.43 -18.93
C LEU A 379 16.21 1.36 -19.39
N GLN A 380 16.53 0.61 -20.45
CA GLN A 380 17.87 0.58 -21.01
C GLN A 380 18.26 1.95 -21.58
N TRP A 381 17.33 2.62 -22.30
CA TRP A 381 17.54 3.99 -22.75
C TRP A 381 17.80 4.94 -21.56
N LEU A 382 17.03 4.83 -20.49
CA LEU A 382 17.18 5.65 -19.28
C LEU A 382 18.56 5.43 -18.62
N PHE A 383 18.99 4.20 -18.49
CA PHE A 383 20.32 3.87 -17.93
C PHE A 383 21.44 4.43 -18.82
N HIS A 384 21.30 4.28 -20.13
CA HIS A 384 22.29 4.84 -21.08
C HIS A 384 22.34 6.38 -21.03
N LYS A 385 21.19 7.02 -20.86
CA LYS A 385 21.09 8.49 -20.77
C LYS A 385 21.82 9.03 -19.53
N PHE A 386 21.70 8.34 -18.39
CA PHE A 386 22.19 8.83 -17.10
C PHE A 386 23.54 8.27 -16.69
N LEU A 387 23.76 6.96 -16.82
CA LEU A 387 24.90 6.33 -16.20
C LEU A 387 26.20 6.58 -16.98
N PRO A 388 27.32 6.92 -16.30
CA PRO A 388 28.62 7.08 -16.94
C PRO A 388 29.32 5.74 -17.26
N PHE A 389 28.63 4.63 -17.02
CA PHE A 389 29.08 3.26 -17.31
C PHE A 389 27.96 2.46 -17.97
N ASP A 390 28.33 1.45 -18.77
CA ASP A 390 27.35 0.61 -19.45
C ASP A 390 26.70 -0.38 -18.50
N MET A 391 25.39 -0.52 -18.61
CA MET A 391 24.65 -1.56 -17.95
C MET A 391 24.59 -2.82 -18.82
N PRO A 392 24.76 -4.01 -18.25
CA PRO A 392 24.60 -5.24 -19.01
C PRO A 392 23.14 -5.41 -19.47
N GLN A 393 22.94 -6.35 -20.42
CA GLN A 393 21.58 -6.70 -20.82
C GLN A 393 20.85 -7.38 -19.66
N PRO A 394 19.57 -7.02 -19.40
CA PRO A 394 18.74 -7.70 -18.44
C PRO A 394 18.60 -9.19 -18.77
N LEU A 395 18.71 -10.04 -17.75
CA LEU A 395 18.41 -11.47 -17.87
C LEU A 395 16.91 -11.73 -17.70
N HIS A 396 16.32 -11.13 -16.67
CA HIS A 396 14.90 -11.19 -16.39
C HIS A 396 14.38 -9.82 -15.94
N PHE A 397 13.12 -9.57 -16.22
CA PHE A 397 12.40 -8.37 -15.81
C PHE A 397 11.04 -8.76 -15.25
N VAL A 398 10.58 -8.04 -14.23
CA VAL A 398 9.20 -8.11 -13.76
C VAL A 398 8.77 -6.77 -13.19
N ARG A 399 7.51 -6.44 -13.38
CA ARG A 399 6.88 -5.23 -12.83
C ARG A 399 5.62 -5.56 -12.04
N SER A 400 5.22 -4.67 -11.14
CA SER A 400 3.87 -4.68 -10.60
C SER A 400 2.92 -3.85 -11.47
N GLN A 401 1.62 -4.17 -11.42
CA GLN A 401 0.56 -3.52 -12.17
C GLN A 401 -0.68 -3.47 -11.26
N TRP A 402 -0.75 -2.43 -10.42
CA TRP A 402 -1.80 -2.33 -9.40
C TRP A 402 -3.03 -1.58 -9.89
N SER A 403 -2.86 -0.61 -10.79
CA SER A 403 -3.95 0.25 -11.27
C SER A 403 -4.85 -0.48 -12.27
N SER A 404 -4.27 -1.20 -13.23
CA SER A 404 -5.00 -1.96 -14.24
C SER A 404 -5.70 -3.19 -13.67
N ASN A 405 -5.24 -3.72 -12.53
CA ASN A 405 -5.88 -4.85 -11.88
C ASN A 405 -7.26 -4.48 -11.31
N PRO A 406 -8.36 -5.09 -11.82
CA PRO A 406 -9.73 -4.76 -11.43
C PRO A 406 -10.06 -5.06 -9.97
N ASN A 407 -9.23 -5.85 -9.27
CA ASN A 407 -9.42 -6.21 -7.88
C ASN A 407 -8.74 -5.21 -6.91
N PHE A 408 -7.90 -4.29 -7.44
CA PHE A 408 -7.19 -3.29 -6.62
C PHE A 408 -7.43 -1.85 -7.08
N ARG A 409 -7.29 -1.55 -8.38
CA ARG A 409 -7.42 -0.20 -8.97
C ARG A 409 -6.46 0.83 -8.40
N GLY A 410 -5.30 0.39 -7.91
CA GLY A 410 -4.26 1.21 -7.32
C GLY A 410 -3.50 0.48 -6.22
N SER A 411 -2.53 1.12 -5.62
CA SER A 411 -1.59 0.50 -4.68
C SER A 411 -1.85 0.85 -3.21
N ILE A 412 -1.82 2.13 -2.85
CA ILE A 412 -1.97 2.60 -1.47
C ILE A 412 -2.86 3.84 -1.40
N SER A 413 -3.56 4.00 -0.27
CA SER A 413 -4.42 5.16 -0.04
C SER A 413 -3.65 6.34 0.53
N SER A 414 -4.15 7.56 0.29
CA SER A 414 -3.62 8.77 0.91
C SER A 414 -4.73 9.80 1.11
N ARG A 415 -4.44 10.81 1.94
CA ARG A 415 -5.28 11.98 2.10
C ARG A 415 -4.69 13.15 1.30
N THR A 416 -5.56 13.84 0.60
CA THR A 416 -5.22 14.99 -0.23
C THR A 416 -5.85 16.26 0.36
N ASN A 417 -5.47 17.42 -0.17
CA ASN A 417 -6.14 18.67 0.16
C ASN A 417 -7.66 18.59 -0.09
N TYR A 418 -8.08 17.87 -1.13
CA TYR A 418 -9.50 17.62 -1.41
C TYR A 418 -10.19 16.80 -0.31
N THR A 419 -9.48 15.85 0.32
CA THR A 419 -9.99 15.11 1.49
C THR A 419 -10.29 16.07 2.65
N ASP A 420 -9.39 17.03 2.89
CA ASP A 420 -9.54 18.04 3.94
C ASP A 420 -10.67 19.04 3.63
N GLU A 421 -10.79 19.48 2.39
CA GLU A 421 -11.91 20.33 1.92
C GLU A 421 -13.27 19.68 2.14
N LEU A 422 -13.38 18.39 1.84
CA LEU A 422 -14.59 17.60 2.09
C LEU A 422 -14.82 17.28 3.57
N ARG A 423 -13.88 17.60 4.45
CA ARG A 423 -13.91 17.29 5.89
C ARG A 423 -14.25 15.83 6.15
N THR A 424 -13.58 14.94 5.44
CA THR A 424 -13.78 13.48 5.49
C THR A 424 -12.45 12.77 5.67
N GLY A 425 -12.49 11.46 5.88
CA GLY A 425 -11.28 10.67 6.05
C GLY A 425 -11.56 9.21 6.39
N PRO A 426 -10.54 8.47 6.85
CA PRO A 426 -10.67 7.07 7.23
C PRO A 426 -11.75 6.81 8.28
N TRP A 427 -12.03 7.78 9.16
CA TRP A 427 -13.08 7.70 10.20
C TRP A 427 -14.50 7.55 9.64
N ASP A 428 -14.82 8.19 8.52
CA ASP A 428 -16.10 8.01 7.84
C ASP A 428 -16.16 6.67 7.12
N LEU A 429 -15.00 6.17 6.63
CA LEU A 429 -14.90 4.89 5.94
C LEU A 429 -15.00 3.71 6.93
N GLU A 430 -14.43 3.80 8.13
CA GLU A 430 -14.45 2.73 9.13
C GLU A 430 -15.81 2.52 9.81
N THR A 431 -16.68 3.55 9.80
CA THR A 431 -17.97 3.50 10.50
C THR A 431 -18.82 2.32 9.99
N PRO A 432 -19.28 1.38 10.83
CA PRO A 432 -20.08 0.25 10.37
C PRO A 432 -21.50 0.69 9.97
N LEU A 433 -22.14 -0.12 9.13
CA LEU A 433 -23.58 -0.05 8.90
C LEU A 433 -24.26 -0.91 9.96
N LEU A 434 -25.21 -0.32 10.67
CA LEU A 434 -25.91 -0.98 11.79
C LEU A 434 -27.39 -1.17 11.42
N ASP A 435 -28.03 -2.17 12.03
CA ASP A 435 -29.49 -2.25 12.05
C ASP A 435 -30.10 -1.29 13.08
N ALA A 436 -31.43 -1.33 13.23
CA ALA A 436 -32.15 -0.48 14.17
C ALA A 436 -31.81 -0.75 15.64
N ASP A 437 -31.35 -1.95 15.95
CA ASP A 437 -30.99 -2.39 17.31
C ASP A 437 -29.49 -2.26 17.59
N GLY A 438 -28.72 -1.65 16.66
CA GLY A 438 -27.29 -1.42 16.78
C GLY A 438 -26.41 -2.62 16.45
N MET A 439 -26.96 -3.65 15.81
CA MET A 439 -26.21 -4.80 15.34
C MET A 439 -25.35 -4.43 14.14
N PRO A 440 -24.03 -4.71 14.14
CA PRO A 440 -23.18 -4.46 12.97
C PRO A 440 -23.58 -5.37 11.79
N LEU A 441 -24.11 -4.78 10.73
CA LEU A 441 -24.45 -5.50 9.50
C LEU A 441 -23.27 -5.57 8.55
N VAL A 442 -22.76 -4.42 8.13
CA VAL A 442 -21.59 -4.33 7.25
C VAL A 442 -20.51 -3.48 7.90
N GLN A 443 -19.35 -4.04 8.07
CA GLN A 443 -18.18 -3.43 8.66
C GLN A 443 -17.11 -3.22 7.59
N PHE A 444 -16.21 -2.25 7.80
CA PHE A 444 -15.20 -1.88 6.81
C PHE A 444 -13.80 -1.95 7.43
N ALA A 445 -12.93 -2.74 6.83
CA ALA A 445 -11.53 -2.86 7.21
C ALA A 445 -10.62 -2.75 5.97
N GLY A 446 -9.33 -2.68 6.18
CA GLY A 446 -8.31 -2.45 5.17
C GLY A 446 -7.53 -1.18 5.46
N GLU A 447 -6.36 -1.02 4.84
CA GLU A 447 -5.43 0.07 5.12
C GLU A 447 -6.06 1.46 4.98
N ALA A 448 -6.99 1.65 4.03
CA ALA A 448 -7.67 2.91 3.80
C ALA A 448 -8.65 3.32 4.93
N SER A 449 -9.03 2.38 5.80
CA SER A 449 -9.88 2.61 6.96
C SER A 449 -9.10 2.81 8.27
N SER A 450 -7.76 2.79 8.22
CA SER A 450 -6.91 3.14 9.35
C SER A 450 -6.76 4.65 9.46
N LYS A 451 -6.93 5.21 10.67
CA LYS A 451 -6.83 6.65 10.92
C LYS A 451 -5.40 7.16 10.89
N THR A 452 -4.47 6.37 11.42
CA THR A 452 -3.09 6.78 11.67
C THR A 452 -2.06 5.94 10.95
N HIS A 453 -2.40 4.68 10.60
CA HIS A 453 -1.51 3.74 9.91
C HIS A 453 -2.02 3.37 8.51
N PHE A 454 -2.71 4.31 7.83
CA PHE A 454 -3.14 4.08 6.45
C PHE A 454 -1.95 3.79 5.53
N SER A 455 -2.19 3.17 4.39
CA SER A 455 -1.17 2.76 3.42
C SER A 455 -0.21 1.66 3.89
N SER A 456 -0.43 1.07 5.07
CA SER A 456 0.51 0.10 5.64
C SER A 456 -0.12 -1.27 5.93
N VAL A 457 0.73 -2.29 6.01
CA VAL A 457 0.31 -3.65 6.37
C VAL A 457 -0.13 -3.73 7.83
N HIS A 458 0.56 -3.05 8.74
CA HIS A 458 0.17 -3.03 10.16
C HIS A 458 -1.19 -2.34 10.34
N GLY A 459 -1.45 -1.20 9.68
CA GLY A 459 -2.76 -0.57 9.72
C GLY A 459 -3.87 -1.44 9.13
N ALA A 460 -3.60 -2.14 8.02
CA ALA A 460 -4.54 -3.11 7.47
C ALA A 460 -4.84 -4.25 8.45
N THR A 461 -3.82 -4.77 9.15
CA THR A 461 -3.95 -5.83 10.16
C THR A 461 -4.79 -5.37 11.35
N GLU A 462 -4.46 -4.20 11.91
CA GLU A 462 -5.17 -3.58 13.02
C GLU A 462 -6.65 -3.35 12.72
N THR A 463 -6.96 -2.89 11.51
CA THR A 463 -8.36 -2.69 11.09
C THR A 463 -9.13 -3.99 10.96
N GLY A 464 -8.49 -5.07 10.51
CA GLY A 464 -9.10 -6.41 10.52
C GLY A 464 -9.42 -6.88 11.94
N TRP A 465 -8.49 -6.75 12.86
CA TRP A 465 -8.71 -7.07 14.28
C TRP A 465 -9.79 -6.19 14.90
N ARG A 466 -9.82 -4.91 14.61
CA ARG A 466 -10.84 -3.96 15.09
C ARG A 466 -12.25 -4.46 14.78
N GLU A 467 -12.50 -4.91 13.55
CA GLU A 467 -13.84 -5.35 13.17
C GLU A 467 -14.18 -6.73 13.74
N ALA A 468 -13.21 -7.63 13.89
CA ALA A 468 -13.41 -8.88 14.62
C ALA A 468 -13.76 -8.63 16.10
N ASP A 469 -13.03 -7.74 16.76
CA ASP A 469 -13.29 -7.37 18.16
C ASP A 469 -14.66 -6.70 18.32
N ARG A 470 -15.08 -5.86 17.36
CA ARG A 470 -16.41 -5.24 17.38
C ARG A 470 -17.52 -6.31 17.40
N LEU A 471 -17.41 -7.37 16.60
CA LEU A 471 -18.37 -8.47 16.64
C LEU A 471 -18.27 -9.27 17.94
N ASN A 472 -17.06 -9.54 18.39
CA ASN A 472 -16.85 -10.25 19.66
C ASN A 472 -17.50 -9.50 20.84
N ASP A 473 -17.34 -8.20 20.91
CA ASP A 473 -17.93 -7.34 21.94
C ASP A 473 -19.46 -7.33 21.84
N TYR A 474 -20.00 -7.22 20.63
CA TYR A 474 -21.44 -7.26 20.39
C TYR A 474 -22.06 -8.53 20.96
N TYR A 475 -21.52 -9.71 20.61
CA TYR A 475 -22.03 -11.00 21.11
C TYR A 475 -21.76 -11.24 22.60
N SER A 476 -20.66 -10.73 23.12
CA SER A 476 -20.33 -10.89 24.55
C SER A 476 -21.28 -10.10 25.46
N ARG A 477 -21.66 -8.87 25.06
CA ARG A 477 -22.63 -8.04 25.81
C ARG A 477 -24.03 -8.67 25.82
N ARG A 478 -24.47 -9.27 24.70
CA ARG A 478 -25.78 -9.93 24.62
C ARG A 478 -25.88 -11.22 25.42
N ASN A 479 -24.78 -11.92 25.64
CA ASN A 479 -24.76 -13.10 26.48
C ASN A 479 -24.74 -12.75 27.98
N ALA A 480 -24.43 -11.51 28.35
CA ALA A 480 -24.38 -11.02 29.73
C ALA A 480 -25.70 -10.33 30.17
N ALA A 481 -26.59 -10.02 29.23
CA ALA A 481 -27.90 -9.42 29.45
C ALA A 481 -29.01 -10.47 29.40
#